data_a2b7a4091617be4903e5c9bb46e6f14d
#
_entry.id   a2b7a4091617be4903e5c9bb46e6f14d
#
_cell.length_a   1.000
_cell.length_b   1.000
_cell.length_c   1.000
_cell.angle_alpha   90.00
_cell.angle_beta   90.00
_cell.angle_gamma   90.00
#
_symmetry.space_group_name_H-M   'P 1'
#
loop_
_entity.id
_entity.type
_entity.pdbx_description
1 polymer ?
#
loop_
_entity_poly.entity_id
_entity_poly.type
_entity_poly.pdbx_seq_one_letter_code
_entity_poly.pdbx_strand_id
1 'polypeptide(L)'
;MKMRPLKGLQEKNPTDVIVKDPINITEIKVPVKWFLEKIENKELLLCRTEKCNIWPPDKMSRFIELIYLNIPIDHIYLSERKGRNYDIMSGVHMVRTMYHFYESKFFLTKLEHVYGISGLAYFQLGNNLRNKFLDYKINMKLFRGNQK
;
A
#
# COMPACT_ATOMS: atom_id res chain seq x y z
N MET A 1 -0.06 -16.89 37.39
CA MET A 1 0.70 -18.15 37.24
C MET A 1 2.00 -17.87 36.51
N LYS A 2 3.09 -18.26 37.09
CA LYS A 2 4.38 -18.03 36.49
C LYS A 2 4.68 -19.12 35.47
N MET A 3 4.81 -18.71 34.20
CA MET A 3 5.17 -19.66 33.16
C MET A 3 6.62 -20.07 33.30
N ARG A 4 6.84 -21.39 33.21
CA ARG A 4 8.19 -21.92 33.19
C ARG A 4 8.79 -21.61 31.80
N PRO A 5 9.96 -20.96 31.72
CA PRO A 5 10.58 -20.74 30.43
C PRO A 5 11.00 -22.03 29.78
N LEU A 6 10.92 -22.09 28.49
CA LEU A 6 11.36 -23.26 27.73
C LEU A 6 12.88 -23.33 27.78
N LYS A 7 13.39 -24.56 27.89
CA LYS A 7 14.81 -24.78 27.85
C LYS A 7 15.38 -24.28 26.51
N GLY A 8 16.48 -23.59 26.58
CA GLY A 8 17.10 -23.01 25.40
C GLY A 8 16.60 -21.62 25.06
N LEU A 9 15.47 -21.21 25.63
CA LEU A 9 14.94 -19.87 25.43
C LEU A 9 15.07 -18.99 26.64
N GLN A 10 15.20 -19.60 27.80
CA GLN A 10 15.21 -18.87 29.07
C GLN A 10 16.42 -17.95 29.26
N GLU A 11 17.48 -18.19 28.51
CA GLU A 11 18.67 -17.37 28.59
C GLU A 11 18.61 -16.14 27.71
N LYS A 12 17.59 -16.06 26.87
CA LYS A 12 17.42 -14.92 25.98
C LYS A 12 16.49 -13.91 26.60
N ASN A 13 16.95 -12.66 26.62
CA ASN A 13 16.10 -11.58 27.04
C ASN A 13 14.98 -11.42 26.00
N PRO A 14 13.71 -11.47 26.42
CA PRO A 14 12.61 -11.36 25.44
C PRO A 14 12.55 -10.01 24.72
N THR A 15 13.29 -9.01 25.21
CA THR A 15 13.36 -7.74 24.53
C THR A 15 14.49 -7.67 23.51
N ASP A 16 15.35 -8.68 23.48
CA ASP A 16 16.43 -8.69 22.50
C ASP A 16 15.93 -9.15 21.15
N VAL A 17 16.26 -8.37 20.15
CA VAL A 17 15.92 -8.68 18.78
C VAL A 17 17.17 -9.21 18.09
N ILE A 18 17.07 -10.45 17.62
CA ILE A 18 18.18 -11.07 16.89
C ILE A 18 17.94 -10.86 15.42
N VAL A 19 18.80 -10.05 14.81
CA VAL A 19 18.74 -9.78 13.37
C VAL A 19 19.75 -10.67 12.69
N LYS A 20 19.24 -11.64 11.94
CA LYS A 20 20.10 -12.60 11.24
C LYS A 20 20.86 -11.93 10.11
N ASP A 21 20.17 -11.12 9.31
CA ASP A 21 20.76 -10.38 8.21
C ASP A 21 20.44 -8.91 8.35
N PRO A 22 21.40 -8.03 8.10
CA PRO A 22 21.12 -6.59 8.14
C PRO A 22 20.01 -6.21 7.16
N ILE A 23 19.08 -5.42 7.61
CA ILE A 23 17.98 -4.91 6.80
C ILE A 23 18.07 -3.40 6.82
N ASN A 24 18.14 -2.80 5.64
CA ASN A 24 18.09 -1.36 5.50
C ASN A 24 16.65 -0.94 5.25
N ILE A 25 16.19 0.05 6.01
CA ILE A 25 14.85 0.59 5.87
C ILE A 25 14.97 2.02 5.40
N THR A 26 14.38 2.31 4.26
CA THR A 26 14.35 3.67 3.72
C THR A 26 12.91 4.16 3.74
N GLU A 27 12.72 5.35 4.29
CA GLU A 27 11.41 5.98 4.32
C GLU A 27 11.41 7.11 3.29
N ILE A 28 10.53 7.00 2.29
CA ILE A 28 10.44 7.98 1.21
C ILE A 28 8.97 8.26 0.90
N LYS A 29 8.74 9.43 0.30
CA LYS A 29 7.42 9.78 -0.21
C LYS A 29 7.42 9.57 -1.71
N VAL A 30 6.47 8.80 -2.20
CA VAL A 30 6.34 8.54 -3.62
C VAL A 30 4.91 8.83 -4.07
N PRO A 31 4.74 9.31 -5.30
CA PRO A 31 3.37 9.57 -5.79
C PRO A 31 2.64 8.28 -6.11
N VAL A 32 1.31 8.35 -6.12
CA VAL A 32 0.47 7.22 -6.51
C VAL A 32 0.94 6.65 -7.85
N LYS A 33 1.27 7.50 -8.81
CA LYS A 33 1.69 7.05 -10.13
C LYS A 33 2.91 6.14 -10.09
N TRP A 34 3.77 6.26 -9.08
CA TRP A 34 4.92 5.36 -8.93
C TRP A 34 4.46 3.93 -8.73
N PHE A 35 3.47 3.72 -7.85
CA PHE A 35 2.93 2.38 -7.62
C PHE A 35 2.29 1.82 -8.89
N LEU A 36 1.53 2.65 -9.59
CA LEU A 36 0.83 2.22 -10.81
C LEU A 36 1.83 1.81 -11.89
N GLU A 37 2.91 2.55 -12.05
CA GLU A 37 3.96 2.18 -13.00
C GLU A 37 4.60 0.84 -12.65
N LYS A 38 4.89 0.63 -11.36
CA LYS A 38 5.50 -0.62 -10.93
C LYS A 38 4.59 -1.81 -11.16
N ILE A 39 3.28 -1.61 -11.00
CA ILE A 39 2.30 -2.67 -11.29
C ILE A 39 2.26 -2.95 -12.79
N GLU A 40 2.20 -1.91 -13.62
CA GLU A 40 2.14 -2.08 -15.07
C GLU A 40 3.40 -2.72 -15.63
N ASN A 41 4.56 -2.40 -15.07
CA ASN A 41 5.82 -2.99 -15.47
C ASN A 41 6.06 -4.36 -14.87
N LYS A 42 5.11 -4.88 -14.10
CA LYS A 42 5.21 -6.18 -13.42
C LYS A 42 6.36 -6.26 -12.43
N GLU A 43 6.78 -5.12 -11.94
CA GLU A 43 7.78 -5.04 -10.88
C GLU A 43 7.15 -5.16 -9.50
N LEU A 44 5.88 -4.82 -9.38
CA LEU A 44 5.08 -4.96 -8.18
C LEU A 44 3.87 -5.81 -8.51
N LEU A 45 3.81 -7.02 -7.94
CA LEU A 45 2.74 -7.95 -8.24
C LEU A 45 1.63 -7.82 -7.21
N LEU A 46 0.41 -7.60 -7.71
CA LEU A 46 -0.78 -7.71 -6.90
C LEU A 46 -1.20 -9.17 -6.86
N CYS A 47 -1.97 -9.52 -5.85
CA CYS A 47 -2.47 -10.88 -5.70
C CYS A 47 -3.27 -11.29 -6.94
N ARG A 48 -2.97 -12.46 -7.49
CA ARG A 48 -3.58 -12.95 -8.72
C ARG A 48 -4.70 -13.96 -8.50
N THR A 49 -4.91 -14.40 -7.26
CA THR A 49 -5.90 -15.43 -7.00
C THR A 49 -7.22 -14.81 -6.59
N GLU A 50 -8.29 -15.52 -6.89
CA GLU A 50 -9.65 -15.12 -6.48
C GLU A 50 -9.78 -15.02 -4.96
N LYS A 51 -8.82 -15.60 -4.23
CA LYS A 51 -8.82 -15.55 -2.78
C LYS A 51 -8.35 -14.21 -2.22
N CYS A 52 -7.90 -13.30 -3.09
CA CYS A 52 -7.47 -11.99 -2.65
C CYS A 52 -8.68 -11.12 -2.41
N ASN A 53 -8.99 -10.89 -1.16
CA ASN A 53 -10.12 -10.05 -0.80
C ASN A 53 -9.89 -8.63 -1.28
N ILE A 54 -10.89 -8.09 -1.95
CA ILE A 54 -10.92 -6.70 -2.35
C ILE A 54 -11.83 -5.97 -1.38
N TRP A 55 -11.47 -4.74 -1.00
CA TRP A 55 -12.38 -3.93 -0.21
C TRP A 55 -13.67 -3.71 -1.00
N PRO A 56 -14.81 -3.67 -0.31
CA PRO A 56 -16.05 -3.32 -1.00
C PRO A 56 -15.99 -1.88 -1.56
N PRO A 57 -16.80 -1.59 -2.57
CA PRO A 57 -16.76 -0.28 -3.25
C PRO A 57 -16.88 0.91 -2.31
N ASP A 58 -17.69 0.81 -1.25
CA ASP A 58 -17.84 1.90 -0.29
C ASP A 58 -16.52 2.19 0.42
N LYS A 59 -15.83 1.15 0.83
CA LYS A 59 -14.56 1.31 1.53
C LYS A 59 -13.47 1.81 0.59
N MET A 60 -13.44 1.31 -0.64
CA MET A 60 -12.52 1.81 -1.66
C MET A 60 -12.77 3.30 -1.93
N SER A 61 -14.05 3.67 -2.03
CA SER A 61 -14.40 5.06 -2.29
C SER A 61 -13.97 5.98 -1.16
N ARG A 62 -14.11 5.53 0.09
CA ARG A 62 -13.63 6.33 1.22
C ARG A 62 -12.13 6.51 1.20
N PHE A 63 -11.40 5.49 0.83
CA PHE A 63 -9.95 5.60 0.69
C PHE A 63 -9.59 6.65 -0.37
N ILE A 64 -10.25 6.61 -1.52
CA ILE A 64 -9.99 7.60 -2.57
C ILE A 64 -10.39 9.00 -2.11
N GLU A 65 -11.49 9.11 -1.35
CA GLU A 65 -11.90 10.39 -0.79
C GLU A 65 -10.81 11.00 0.10
N LEU A 66 -10.14 10.19 0.92
CA LEU A 66 -9.04 10.67 1.75
C LEU A 66 -7.93 11.27 0.90
N ILE A 67 -7.65 10.67 -0.24
CA ILE A 67 -6.64 11.19 -1.16
C ILE A 67 -7.05 12.56 -1.67
N TYR A 68 -8.29 12.73 -2.08
CA TYR A 68 -8.78 14.02 -2.58
C TYR A 68 -8.87 15.08 -1.50
N LEU A 69 -9.06 14.68 -0.24
CA LEU A 69 -9.03 15.60 0.89
C LEU A 69 -7.62 15.91 1.35
N ASN A 70 -6.64 15.27 0.75
CA ASN A 70 -5.23 15.41 1.11
C ASN A 70 -4.97 15.02 2.57
N ILE A 71 -5.71 14.03 3.04
CA ILE A 71 -5.52 13.49 4.39
C ILE A 71 -4.45 12.41 4.32
N PRO A 72 -3.46 12.42 5.24
CA PRO A 72 -2.43 11.40 5.25
C PRO A 72 -3.03 10.01 5.45
N ILE A 73 -2.51 9.04 4.70
CA ILE A 73 -2.90 7.63 4.85
C ILE A 73 -1.73 6.87 5.47
N ASP A 74 -2.01 5.66 5.93
CA ASP A 74 -1.00 4.81 6.53
C ASP A 74 0.14 4.53 5.55
N HIS A 75 1.31 4.22 6.10
CA HIS A 75 2.46 3.87 5.29
C HIS A 75 2.21 2.59 4.51
N ILE A 76 2.77 2.54 3.32
CA ILE A 76 2.82 1.31 2.54
C ILE A 76 4.24 0.76 2.69
N TYR A 77 4.33 -0.52 3.03
CA TYR A 77 5.62 -1.17 3.30
C TYR A 77 5.92 -2.16 2.18
N LEU A 78 7.05 -1.93 1.50
CA LEU A 78 7.51 -2.80 0.42
C LEU A 78 8.84 -3.43 0.78
N SER A 79 9.05 -4.63 0.27
CA SER A 79 10.33 -5.30 0.33
C SER A 79 10.89 -5.37 -1.09
N GLU A 80 12.13 -4.92 -1.27
CA GLU A 80 12.79 -4.97 -2.57
C GLU A 80 13.53 -6.29 -2.73
N ARG A 81 13.27 -6.96 -3.85
CA ARG A 81 13.97 -8.17 -4.22
C ARG A 81 15.00 -7.85 -5.29
N LYS A 82 15.88 -8.82 -5.57
CA LYS A 82 16.82 -8.69 -6.67
C LYS A 82 16.08 -8.42 -7.98
N GLY A 83 16.67 -7.57 -8.82
CA GLY A 83 16.10 -7.28 -10.13
C GLY A 83 15.01 -6.22 -10.11
N ARG A 84 14.94 -5.41 -9.04
CA ARG A 84 14.01 -4.30 -8.91
C ARG A 84 12.55 -4.74 -8.81
N ASN A 85 12.32 -5.93 -8.27
CA ASN A 85 10.97 -6.39 -7.99
C ASN A 85 10.64 -6.12 -6.54
N TYR A 86 9.35 -5.86 -6.28
CA TYR A 86 8.88 -5.47 -4.97
C TYR A 86 7.77 -6.40 -4.50
N ASP A 87 7.78 -6.71 -3.22
CA ASP A 87 6.68 -7.41 -2.55
C ASP A 87 6.01 -6.45 -1.60
N ILE A 88 4.68 -6.50 -1.52
CA ILE A 88 3.94 -5.66 -0.58
C ILE A 88 3.92 -6.37 0.77
N MET A 89 4.56 -5.76 1.76
CA MET A 89 4.56 -6.30 3.11
C MET A 89 3.35 -5.83 3.89
N SER A 90 2.90 -4.59 3.64
CA SER A 90 1.72 -4.02 4.28
C SER A 90 1.13 -2.97 3.37
N GLY A 91 -0.20 -2.89 3.32
CA GLY A 91 -0.90 -1.91 2.52
C GLY A 91 -1.41 -2.44 1.19
N VAL A 92 -1.54 -3.76 1.05
CA VAL A 92 -1.97 -4.37 -0.21
C VAL A 92 -3.34 -3.86 -0.65
N HIS A 93 -4.26 -3.67 0.29
CA HIS A 93 -5.61 -3.19 -0.06
C HIS A 93 -5.59 -1.75 -0.57
N MET A 94 -4.69 -0.93 -0.01
CA MET A 94 -4.54 0.45 -0.47
C MET A 94 -3.99 0.48 -1.90
N VAL A 95 -2.95 -0.30 -2.16
CA VAL A 95 -2.34 -0.35 -3.50
C VAL A 95 -3.35 -0.90 -4.51
N ARG A 96 -4.07 -1.94 -4.13
CA ARG A 96 -5.09 -2.52 -5.03
C ARG A 96 -6.21 -1.54 -5.32
N THR A 97 -6.65 -0.79 -4.31
CA THR A 97 -7.69 0.22 -4.49
C THR A 97 -7.24 1.30 -5.46
N MET A 98 -6.00 1.77 -5.32
CA MET A 98 -5.46 2.76 -6.24
C MET A 98 -5.45 2.25 -7.67
N TYR A 99 -5.05 1.00 -7.86
CA TYR A 99 -4.99 0.41 -9.18
C TYR A 99 -6.39 0.20 -9.77
N HIS A 100 -7.33 -0.31 -8.97
CA HIS A 100 -8.71 -0.47 -9.40
C HIS A 100 -9.34 0.87 -9.78
N PHE A 101 -9.08 1.91 -9.00
CA PHE A 101 -9.60 3.23 -9.33
C PHE A 101 -9.01 3.72 -10.64
N TYR A 102 -7.70 3.62 -10.80
CA TYR A 102 -7.03 4.03 -12.02
C TYR A 102 -7.56 3.31 -13.25
N GLU A 103 -7.90 2.04 -13.11
CA GLU A 103 -8.47 1.25 -14.20
C GLU A 103 -9.97 1.44 -14.37
N SER A 104 -10.57 2.32 -13.59
CA SER A 104 -12.01 2.60 -13.63
C SER A 104 -12.86 1.35 -13.37
N LYS A 105 -12.43 0.53 -12.42
CA LYS A 105 -13.12 -0.70 -12.06
C LYS A 105 -14.28 -0.50 -11.09
N PHE A 106 -14.46 0.69 -10.55
CA PHE A 106 -15.59 1.00 -9.69
C PHE A 106 -15.92 2.49 -9.79
N PHE A 107 -17.15 2.81 -9.41
CA PHE A 107 -17.62 4.19 -9.31
C PHE A 107 -17.51 4.64 -7.86
N LEU A 108 -17.16 5.90 -7.65
CA LEU A 108 -17.12 6.46 -6.31
C LEU A 108 -18.53 6.51 -5.74
N THR A 109 -18.71 5.94 -4.54
CA THR A 109 -20.01 5.85 -3.90
C THR A 109 -19.93 6.32 -2.44
N LYS A 110 -21.05 6.83 -1.93
CA LYS A 110 -21.20 7.18 -0.52
C LYS A 110 -20.08 8.07 0.01
N LEU A 111 -19.66 9.04 -0.79
CA LEU A 111 -18.68 10.03 -0.35
C LEU A 111 -19.31 10.93 0.70
N GLU A 112 -18.56 11.25 1.75
CA GLU A 112 -19.08 12.03 2.87
C GLU A 112 -18.68 13.50 2.82
N HIS A 113 -17.49 13.78 2.26
CA HIS A 113 -16.90 15.11 2.34
C HIS A 113 -16.54 15.72 1.00
N VAL A 114 -16.51 14.93 -0.07
CA VAL A 114 -16.15 15.41 -1.40
C VAL A 114 -17.41 15.41 -2.26
N TYR A 115 -17.69 16.56 -2.88
CA TYR A 115 -18.87 16.74 -3.71
C TYR A 115 -18.50 16.79 -5.19
N GLY A 116 -19.47 16.45 -6.02
CA GLY A 116 -19.32 16.62 -7.46
C GLY A 116 -18.73 15.47 -8.21
N ILE A 117 -18.17 14.48 -7.51
CA ILE A 117 -17.56 13.31 -8.17
C ILE A 117 -18.21 12.00 -7.76
N SER A 118 -19.25 12.06 -6.92
CA SER A 118 -19.99 10.86 -6.53
C SER A 118 -20.64 10.23 -7.77
N GLY A 119 -20.52 8.92 -7.88
CA GLY A 119 -21.08 8.19 -9.02
C GLY A 119 -20.17 8.15 -10.24
N LEU A 120 -18.99 8.75 -10.17
CA LEU A 120 -18.05 8.78 -11.29
C LEU A 120 -16.93 7.77 -11.11
N ALA A 121 -16.46 7.24 -12.23
CA ALA A 121 -15.24 6.46 -12.29
C ALA A 121 -14.08 7.37 -12.69
N TYR A 122 -12.85 6.86 -12.54
CA TYR A 122 -11.66 7.65 -12.82
C TYR A 122 -11.66 8.27 -14.22
N PHE A 123 -12.07 7.50 -15.24
CA PHE A 123 -12.03 8.01 -16.62
C PHE A 123 -12.98 9.17 -16.85
N GLN A 124 -13.98 9.35 -15.98
CA GLN A 124 -14.96 10.43 -16.08
C GLN A 124 -14.52 11.70 -15.39
N LEU A 125 -13.42 11.64 -14.64
CA LEU A 125 -12.91 12.82 -13.95
C LEU A 125 -12.12 13.70 -14.91
N GLY A 126 -12.13 15.00 -14.65
CA GLY A 126 -11.32 15.92 -15.43
C GLY A 126 -9.83 15.76 -15.17
N ASN A 127 -9.02 16.32 -16.04
CA ASN A 127 -7.57 16.19 -15.96
C ASN A 127 -7.01 16.64 -14.62
N ASN A 128 -7.52 17.74 -14.06
CA ASN A 128 -7.04 18.24 -12.78
C ASN A 128 -7.23 17.22 -11.65
N LEU A 129 -8.39 16.57 -11.61
CA LEU A 129 -8.68 15.59 -10.58
C LEU A 129 -7.88 14.30 -10.80
N ARG A 130 -7.74 13.87 -12.05
CA ARG A 130 -6.91 12.70 -12.34
C ARG A 130 -5.46 12.94 -11.94
N ASN A 131 -4.93 14.11 -12.26
CA ASN A 131 -3.55 14.45 -11.89
C ASN A 131 -3.39 14.59 -10.39
N LYS A 132 -4.38 15.13 -9.71
CA LYS A 132 -4.34 15.24 -8.25
C LYS A 132 -4.22 13.84 -7.61
N PHE A 133 -4.94 12.87 -8.13
CA PHE A 133 -4.83 11.49 -7.66
C PHE A 133 -3.44 10.92 -7.94
N LEU A 134 -2.95 11.07 -9.17
CA LEU A 134 -1.66 10.51 -9.59
C LEU A 134 -0.49 11.14 -8.83
N ASP A 135 -0.59 12.40 -8.48
CA ASP A 135 0.50 13.13 -7.82
C ASP A 135 0.42 13.08 -6.29
N TYR A 136 -0.63 12.49 -5.73
CA TYR A 136 -0.75 12.38 -4.28
C TYR A 136 0.42 11.58 -3.72
N LYS A 137 1.09 12.14 -2.70
CA LYS A 137 2.30 11.54 -2.12
C LYS A 137 1.94 10.56 -1.01
N ILE A 138 2.52 9.38 -1.08
CA ILE A 138 2.31 8.31 -0.11
C ILE A 138 3.63 8.06 0.61
N ASN A 139 3.55 7.92 1.93
CA ASN A 139 4.70 7.54 2.72
C ASN A 139 4.95 6.05 2.54
N MET A 140 6.12 5.72 2.03
CA MET A 140 6.50 4.34 1.78
C MET A 140 7.73 4.00 2.59
N LYS A 141 7.73 2.82 3.19
CA LYS A 141 8.92 2.26 3.82
C LYS A 141 9.41 1.12 2.96
N LEU A 142 10.63 1.24 2.51
CA LEU A 142 11.26 0.24 1.65
C LEU A 142 12.29 -0.53 2.44
N PHE A 143 12.08 -1.84 2.52
CA PHE A 143 12.98 -2.76 3.18
C PHE A 143 13.90 -3.39 2.16
N ARG A 144 15.20 -3.26 2.39
CA ARG A 144 16.22 -3.88 1.55
C ARG A 144 17.05 -4.80 2.39
N GLY A 145 17.00 -6.09 2.07
CA GLY A 145 17.90 -7.04 2.69
C GLY A 145 19.31 -6.91 2.16
N ASN A 146 20.25 -7.53 2.86
CA ASN A 146 21.62 -7.60 2.40
C ASN A 146 21.66 -8.56 1.21
N GLN A 147 21.73 -8.01 0.03
CA GLN A 147 21.76 -8.81 -1.19
C GLN A 147 23.20 -9.12 -1.57
N LYS A 148 23.49 -10.39 -1.55
CA LYS A 148 24.80 -10.87 -1.98
C LYS A 148 24.74 -11.40 -3.40
#